data_3ae82dbeae9eebcb2b2858a99e2cdc9f
#
_entry.id   3ae82dbeae9eebcb2b2858a99e2cdc9f
#
_cell.length_a   1.000
_cell.length_b   1.000
_cell.length_c   1.000
_cell.angle_alpha   90.00
_cell.angle_beta   90.00
_cell.angle_gamma   90.00
#
_symmetry.space_group_name_H-M   'P 1'
#
loop_
_entity.id
_entity.type
_entity.pdbx_description
1 polymer ?
#
loop_
_entity_poly.entity_id
_entity_poly.type
_entity_poly.pdbx_seq_one_letter_code
_entity_poly.pdbx_strand_id
1 'polypeptide(L)'
;VRIVDRVRGGSFVAGVLVVLGLAGCVTRADPPPPPAPSVNPAPSASPTEQEALMATIRQLVERADVGDDIRERTIEVGEPYEPCDLLIADPDRSNGGGLEFDQVWGAGLEVNPVGTFVDVQPPTTLLNVTVIGLRDASAASAAARTARTARCSRNDFRLNIGMATARWAARTMTIGSTSARLTTATVSRVNPESAEGMPFLPGDARLIFAHGSLLISVEALTFWSPKLSTAADVTATAQEKATSLATAIVRTVPAPG
;
A
#
# COMPACT_ATOMS: atom_id res chain seq x y z
N VAL A 1 7.43 -24.52 36.06
CA VAL A 1 8.11 -24.34 37.33
C VAL A 1 8.78 -22.96 37.37
N ARG A 2 8.31 -22.19 38.40
CA ARG A 2 8.88 -20.95 38.96
C ARG A 2 8.87 -19.64 38.16
N ILE A 3 7.89 -18.86 38.55
CA ILE A 3 7.74 -17.42 38.63
C ILE A 3 8.93 -16.81 39.44
N VAL A 4 9.51 -15.72 38.96
CA VAL A 4 10.20 -14.75 39.81
C VAL A 4 9.81 -13.34 39.40
N ASP A 5 8.96 -12.73 40.24
CA ASP A 5 8.74 -11.28 40.37
C ASP A 5 10.05 -10.57 40.72
N ARG A 6 10.26 -9.41 40.17
CA ARG A 6 11.09 -8.38 40.81
C ARG A 6 10.59 -6.96 40.50
N VAL A 7 9.80 -6.48 41.41
CA VAL A 7 9.50 -5.08 41.66
C VAL A 7 10.71 -4.41 42.35
N ARG A 8 11.08 -3.21 41.93
CA ARG A 8 11.76 -2.13 42.68
C ARG A 8 11.74 -0.91 41.79
N GLY A 9 11.11 0.18 42.09
CA GLY A 9 11.00 0.93 43.36
C GLY A 9 12.11 1.97 43.41
N GLY A 10 11.81 3.24 43.05
CA GLY A 10 12.79 4.32 43.11
C GLY A 10 12.17 5.66 42.80
N SER A 11 11.43 6.21 43.79
CA SER A 11 11.06 7.63 43.85
C SER A 11 12.30 8.48 44.11
N PHE A 12 12.44 9.59 43.40
CA PHE A 12 13.20 10.75 43.87
C PHE A 12 12.40 12.03 43.66
N VAL A 13 12.08 12.65 44.82
CA VAL A 13 11.54 13.98 45.01
C VAL A 13 12.71 14.90 45.28
N ALA A 14 12.65 16.12 44.82
CA ALA A 14 13.24 17.37 45.26
C ALA A 14 13.62 18.20 44.04
N GLY A 15 13.39 19.45 43.96
CA GLY A 15 13.08 20.47 44.91
C GLY A 15 12.86 21.77 44.15
N VAL A 16 11.98 22.55 44.68
CA VAL A 16 11.56 23.88 44.25
C VAL A 16 12.71 24.88 44.44
N LEU A 17 12.89 25.78 43.49
CA LEU A 17 13.47 27.10 43.75
C LEU A 17 12.79 28.12 42.84
N VAL A 18 11.93 28.90 43.49
CA VAL A 18 11.29 30.10 42.97
C VAL A 18 12.29 31.26 43.07
N VAL A 19 12.60 31.88 41.95
CA VAL A 19 13.24 33.22 41.94
C VAL A 19 12.29 34.15 41.20
N LEU A 20 11.65 35.01 41.99
CA LEU A 20 10.89 36.17 41.53
C LEU A 20 11.86 37.25 41.08
N GLY A 21 11.96 37.46 39.77
CA GLY A 21 12.62 38.59 39.17
C GLY A 21 11.61 39.45 38.43
N LEU A 22 11.06 40.47 39.10
CA LEU A 22 10.29 41.53 38.45
C LEU A 22 11.23 42.46 37.69
N ALA A 23 11.34 42.27 36.37
CA ALA A 23 11.86 43.28 35.47
C ALA A 23 10.78 43.57 34.44
N GLY A 24 10.13 44.72 34.56
CA GLY A 24 9.14 45.20 33.62
C GLY A 24 9.79 45.51 32.26
N CYS A 25 9.63 44.64 31.30
CA CYS A 25 9.84 44.95 29.89
C CYS A 25 8.48 45.35 29.29
N VAL A 26 8.39 46.62 28.90
CA VAL A 26 7.32 47.13 28.04
C VAL A 26 7.48 46.41 26.69
N THR A 27 6.79 45.32 26.48
CA THR A 27 6.73 44.67 25.19
C THR A 27 5.88 45.54 24.26
N ARG A 28 6.55 46.16 23.30
CA ARG A 28 5.91 46.76 22.15
C ARG A 28 5.18 45.63 21.43
N ALA A 29 3.85 45.71 21.40
CA ALA A 29 3.06 44.70 20.67
C ALA A 29 3.43 44.80 19.19
N ASP A 30 4.05 43.78 18.66
CA ASP A 30 4.24 43.64 17.22
C ASP A 30 2.87 43.62 16.52
N PRO A 31 2.72 44.29 15.37
CA PRO A 31 1.47 44.23 14.62
C PRO A 31 1.15 42.76 14.29
N PRO A 32 -0.13 42.36 14.34
CA PRO A 32 -0.52 40.99 14.03
C PRO A 32 -0.01 40.63 12.62
N PRO A 33 0.52 39.42 12.44
CA PRO A 33 0.97 38.98 11.13
C PRO A 33 -0.20 39.09 10.13
N PRO A 34 0.08 39.45 8.87
CA PRO A 34 -0.96 39.50 7.85
C PRO A 34 -1.66 38.15 7.76
N PRO A 35 -2.98 38.14 7.55
CA PRO A 35 -3.70 36.87 7.41
C PRO A 35 -3.04 36.04 6.31
N ALA A 36 -2.77 34.76 6.62
CA ALA A 36 -2.23 33.83 5.64
C ALA A 36 -3.14 33.84 4.39
N PRO A 37 -2.56 33.86 3.19
CA PRO A 37 -3.37 33.79 1.99
C PRO A 37 -4.32 32.59 2.09
N SER A 38 -5.62 32.86 1.96
CA SER A 38 -6.64 31.81 1.89
C SER A 38 -6.32 30.94 0.68
N VAL A 39 -5.68 29.82 0.91
CA VAL A 39 -5.49 28.80 -0.14
C VAL A 39 -6.87 28.20 -0.39
N ASN A 40 -7.51 28.64 -1.47
CA ASN A 40 -8.69 27.94 -1.93
C ASN A 40 -8.30 26.48 -2.13
N PRO A 41 -9.00 25.52 -1.52
CA PRO A 41 -8.75 24.11 -1.80
C PRO A 41 -8.91 23.90 -3.31
N ALA A 42 -7.93 23.25 -3.92
CA ALA A 42 -8.05 22.87 -5.32
C ALA A 42 -9.33 22.05 -5.51
N PRO A 43 -10.03 22.19 -6.63
CA PRO A 43 -11.27 21.48 -6.86
C PRO A 43 -10.98 19.97 -6.81
N SER A 44 -11.54 19.30 -5.84
CA SER A 44 -11.60 17.83 -5.81
C SER A 44 -12.37 17.38 -7.05
N ALA A 45 -11.91 16.30 -7.70
CA ALA A 45 -12.68 15.68 -8.78
C ALA A 45 -14.12 15.47 -8.32
N SER A 46 -15.09 15.82 -9.17
CA SER A 46 -16.49 15.64 -8.83
C SER A 46 -16.81 14.14 -8.66
N PRO A 47 -17.81 13.75 -7.88
CA PRO A 47 -18.23 12.35 -7.78
C PRO A 47 -18.40 11.67 -9.13
N THR A 48 -18.95 12.39 -10.13
CA THR A 48 -19.14 11.88 -11.50
C THR A 48 -17.81 11.59 -12.21
N GLU A 49 -16.78 12.40 -11.98
CA GLU A 49 -15.45 12.17 -12.56
C GLU A 49 -14.74 10.97 -11.89
N GLN A 50 -14.90 10.81 -10.59
CA GLN A 50 -14.39 9.64 -9.86
C GLN A 50 -15.06 8.36 -10.33
N GLU A 51 -16.38 8.36 -10.49
CA GLU A 51 -17.15 7.22 -11.01
C GLU A 51 -16.72 6.85 -12.44
N ALA A 52 -16.55 7.84 -13.32
CA ALA A 52 -16.10 7.62 -14.69
C ALA A 52 -14.68 7.06 -14.75
N LEU A 53 -13.79 7.55 -13.88
CA LEU A 53 -12.43 7.03 -13.73
C LEU A 53 -12.44 5.56 -13.28
N MET A 54 -13.17 5.26 -12.22
CA MET A 54 -13.26 3.90 -11.69
C MET A 54 -13.90 2.94 -12.67
N ALA A 55 -14.93 3.37 -13.42
CA ALA A 55 -15.54 2.60 -14.49
C ALA A 55 -14.53 2.27 -15.61
N THR A 56 -13.66 3.23 -15.97
CA THR A 56 -12.59 3.02 -16.94
C THR A 56 -11.58 1.98 -16.43
N ILE A 57 -11.13 2.11 -15.18
CA ILE A 57 -10.18 1.15 -14.57
C ILE A 57 -10.82 -0.24 -14.49
N ARG A 58 -12.10 -0.34 -14.10
CA ARG A 58 -12.85 -1.58 -14.07
C ARG A 58 -12.85 -2.30 -15.43
N GLN A 59 -13.13 -1.58 -16.51
CA GLN A 59 -13.06 -2.13 -17.88
C GLN A 59 -11.66 -2.65 -18.25
N LEU A 60 -10.59 -2.01 -17.76
CA LEU A 60 -9.22 -2.49 -17.99
C LEU A 60 -8.95 -3.77 -17.19
N VAL A 61 -9.46 -3.86 -15.98
CA VAL A 61 -9.37 -5.05 -15.12
C VAL A 61 -10.13 -6.21 -15.75
N GLU A 62 -11.35 -6.00 -16.22
CA GLU A 62 -12.16 -7.00 -16.93
C GLU A 62 -11.43 -7.58 -18.16
N ARG A 63 -10.71 -6.74 -18.89
CA ARG A 63 -9.90 -7.15 -20.06
C ARG A 63 -8.61 -7.88 -19.69
N ALA A 64 -8.17 -7.77 -18.46
CA ALA A 64 -6.94 -8.42 -17.99
C ALA A 64 -7.11 -9.93 -17.77
N ASP A 65 -8.33 -10.46 -17.87
CA ASP A 65 -8.69 -11.89 -17.76
C ASP A 65 -8.08 -12.56 -16.52
N VAL A 66 -8.29 -11.91 -15.37
CA VAL A 66 -7.76 -12.41 -14.08
C VAL A 66 -8.82 -12.96 -13.14
N GLY A 67 -10.11 -12.69 -13.42
CA GLY A 67 -11.23 -13.19 -12.63
C GLY A 67 -12.52 -12.43 -12.92
N ASP A 68 -13.65 -13.00 -12.50
CA ASP A 68 -14.99 -12.49 -12.80
C ASP A 68 -15.64 -11.81 -11.59
N ASP A 69 -15.16 -12.05 -10.36
CA ASP A 69 -15.68 -11.43 -9.14
C ASP A 69 -14.94 -10.12 -8.85
N ILE A 70 -15.43 -9.03 -9.45
CA ILE A 70 -14.88 -7.70 -9.24
C ILE A 70 -15.72 -6.97 -8.20
N ARG A 71 -15.07 -6.63 -7.08
CA ARG A 71 -15.66 -5.87 -5.98
C ARG A 71 -15.07 -4.48 -5.90
N GLU A 72 -15.96 -3.50 -5.71
CA GLU A 72 -15.55 -2.13 -5.41
C GLU A 72 -15.39 -1.94 -3.91
N ARG A 73 -14.33 -1.25 -3.51
CA ARG A 73 -14.05 -0.88 -2.13
C ARG A 73 -13.90 0.64 -2.03
N THR A 74 -14.62 1.23 -1.09
CA THR A 74 -14.36 2.61 -0.68
C THR A 74 -13.15 2.62 0.24
N ILE A 75 -12.23 3.55 0.03
CA ILE A 75 -11.10 3.81 0.90
C ILE A 75 -11.43 5.10 1.65
N GLU A 76 -11.49 5.02 2.96
CA GLU A 76 -11.82 6.16 3.79
C GLU A 76 -10.71 7.21 3.75
N VAL A 77 -11.10 8.49 3.75
CA VAL A 77 -10.14 9.59 3.84
C VAL A 77 -9.45 9.53 5.21
N GLY A 78 -8.11 9.49 5.19
CA GLY A 78 -7.31 9.30 6.40
C GLY A 78 -6.97 7.84 6.70
N GLU A 79 -7.46 6.88 5.91
CA GLU A 79 -6.98 5.50 6.00
C GLU A 79 -5.49 5.46 5.59
N PRO A 80 -4.60 4.94 6.46
CA PRO A 80 -3.18 4.91 6.15
C PRO A 80 -2.89 3.96 4.99
N TYR A 81 -2.07 4.42 4.07
CA TYR A 81 -1.64 3.62 2.94
C TYR A 81 -0.45 2.74 3.31
N GLU A 82 -0.56 1.44 3.11
CA GLU A 82 0.47 0.45 3.43
C GLU A 82 1.26 0.03 2.18
N PRO A 83 2.41 0.65 1.89
CA PRO A 83 3.17 0.36 0.66
C PRO A 83 3.83 -1.01 0.65
N CYS A 84 3.95 -1.64 1.80
CA CYS A 84 4.61 -2.93 2.00
C CYS A 84 3.64 -4.04 2.44
N ASP A 85 2.35 -3.81 2.42
CA ASP A 85 1.36 -4.83 2.70
C ASP A 85 1.17 -5.69 1.45
N LEU A 86 2.05 -6.64 1.27
CA LEU A 86 2.05 -7.64 0.21
C LEU A 86 1.79 -8.99 0.86
N LEU A 87 1.05 -9.84 0.17
CA LEU A 87 0.54 -11.10 0.67
C LEU A 87 -0.51 -10.89 1.78
N ILE A 88 -1.37 -11.86 2.00
CA ILE A 88 -2.37 -11.84 3.06
C ILE A 88 -1.61 -11.85 4.41
N ALA A 89 -1.20 -10.68 4.85
CA ALA A 89 -0.49 -10.51 6.10
C ALA A 89 -1.47 -10.63 7.27
N ASP A 90 -0.95 -11.02 8.41
CA ASP A 90 -1.63 -10.87 9.69
C ASP A 90 -2.04 -9.39 9.85
N PRO A 91 -3.34 -9.05 9.94
CA PRO A 91 -3.81 -7.66 10.01
C PRO A 91 -3.23 -6.89 11.20
N ASP A 92 -2.76 -7.59 12.23
CA ASP A 92 -2.14 -6.96 13.41
C ASP A 92 -0.67 -6.54 13.20
N ARG A 93 -0.12 -6.71 12.00
CA ARG A 93 1.31 -6.45 11.74
C ARG A 93 1.53 -5.77 10.40
N SER A 94 1.41 -4.44 10.35
CA SER A 94 1.83 -3.65 9.20
C SER A 94 3.34 -3.80 8.93
N ASN A 95 3.70 -3.95 7.66
CA ASN A 95 5.07 -4.21 7.22
C ASN A 95 5.94 -2.97 7.03
N GLY A 96 5.45 -1.80 7.32
CA GLY A 96 6.22 -0.58 7.05
C GLY A 96 5.71 0.66 7.73
N GLY A 97 4.65 0.56 8.50
CA GLY A 97 3.90 1.71 8.99
C GLY A 97 3.09 2.36 7.89
N GLY A 98 1.85 2.69 8.18
CA GLY A 98 0.96 3.38 7.28
C GLY A 98 1.53 4.75 6.91
N LEU A 99 1.46 5.09 5.63
CA LEU A 99 1.78 6.42 5.14
C LEU A 99 0.49 7.23 5.06
N GLU A 100 0.47 8.36 5.76
CA GLU A 100 -0.62 9.32 5.69
C GLU A 100 -0.33 10.33 4.57
N PHE A 101 -1.33 10.62 3.78
CA PHE A 101 -1.30 11.62 2.72
C PHE A 101 -2.51 12.55 2.85
N ASP A 102 -2.41 13.76 2.29
CA ASP A 102 -3.55 14.67 2.13
C ASP A 102 -4.52 14.12 1.07
N GLN A 103 -5.18 13.04 1.44
CA GLN A 103 -6.14 12.33 0.61
C GLN A 103 -7.44 13.12 0.52
N VAL A 104 -7.94 13.27 -0.69
CA VAL A 104 -9.23 13.94 -0.97
C VAL A 104 -10.34 12.90 -1.14
N TRP A 105 -10.01 11.77 -1.76
CA TRP A 105 -10.89 10.63 -1.93
C TRP A 105 -10.07 9.36 -2.15
N GLY A 106 -10.72 8.21 -2.03
CA GLY A 106 -10.08 6.93 -2.32
C GLY A 106 -11.09 5.88 -2.78
N ALA A 107 -10.67 5.04 -3.71
CA ALA A 107 -11.44 3.90 -4.19
C ALA A 107 -10.53 2.72 -4.50
N GLY A 108 -11.07 1.52 -4.44
CA GLY A 108 -10.36 0.31 -4.77
C GLY A 108 -11.20 -0.64 -5.60
N LEU A 109 -10.53 -1.47 -6.38
CA LEU A 109 -11.09 -2.65 -7.04
C LEU A 109 -10.33 -3.88 -6.55
N GLU A 110 -11.06 -4.85 -6.08
CA GLU A 110 -10.57 -6.17 -5.72
C GLU A 110 -11.14 -7.18 -6.70
N VAL A 111 -10.28 -7.95 -7.34
CA VAL A 111 -10.67 -8.98 -8.29
C VAL A 111 -10.29 -10.33 -7.73
N ASN A 112 -11.30 -11.10 -7.43
CA ASN A 112 -11.13 -12.46 -6.95
C ASN A 112 -11.28 -13.45 -8.11
N PRO A 113 -10.42 -14.46 -8.20
CA PRO A 113 -10.61 -15.52 -9.17
C PRO A 113 -11.85 -16.33 -8.81
N VAL A 114 -12.60 -16.70 -9.84
CA VAL A 114 -13.73 -17.63 -9.67
C VAL A 114 -13.18 -19.04 -9.53
N GLY A 115 -13.50 -19.70 -8.42
CA GLY A 115 -13.17 -21.10 -8.18
C GLY A 115 -12.44 -21.37 -6.88
N THR A 116 -12.29 -22.62 -6.57
CA THR A 116 -11.53 -23.08 -5.40
C THR A 116 -10.06 -23.22 -5.77
N PHE A 117 -9.16 -22.77 -4.91
CA PHE A 117 -7.70 -22.91 -5.06
C PHE A 117 -7.19 -24.37 -5.09
N VAL A 118 -8.08 -25.36 -5.30
CA VAL A 118 -7.74 -26.78 -5.16
C VAL A 118 -7.05 -27.34 -6.40
N ASP A 119 -7.33 -26.81 -7.60
CA ASP A 119 -6.72 -27.24 -8.86
C ASP A 119 -6.20 -26.04 -9.66
N VAL A 120 -5.09 -25.47 -9.19
CA VAL A 120 -4.51 -24.25 -9.79
C VAL A 120 -3.76 -24.58 -11.10
N GLN A 121 -4.53 -24.77 -12.16
CA GLN A 121 -4.04 -24.81 -13.54
C GLN A 121 -5.06 -24.14 -14.47
N PRO A 122 -4.77 -23.01 -15.08
CA PRO A 122 -3.56 -22.17 -15.07
C PRO A 122 -3.34 -21.40 -13.75
N PRO A 123 -2.22 -20.64 -13.61
CA PRO A 123 -1.98 -19.83 -12.41
C PRO A 123 -3.14 -18.86 -12.18
N THR A 124 -3.59 -18.80 -10.95
CA THR A 124 -4.69 -17.93 -10.53
C THR A 124 -4.14 -16.64 -9.94
N THR A 125 -4.66 -15.50 -10.34
CA THR A 125 -4.20 -14.20 -9.88
C THR A 125 -5.34 -13.42 -9.26
N LEU A 126 -5.12 -12.94 -8.03
CA LEU A 126 -5.91 -11.87 -7.41
C LEU A 126 -5.33 -10.54 -7.89
N LEU A 127 -6.17 -9.57 -8.22
CA LEU A 127 -5.74 -8.21 -8.49
C LEU A 127 -6.40 -7.24 -7.51
N ASN A 128 -5.58 -6.32 -6.99
CA ASN A 128 -6.05 -5.17 -6.24
C ASN A 128 -5.59 -3.89 -6.93
N VAL A 129 -6.52 -2.99 -7.20
CA VAL A 129 -6.22 -1.64 -7.66
C VAL A 129 -6.69 -0.65 -6.61
N THR A 130 -5.77 0.16 -6.10
CA THR A 130 -6.07 1.24 -5.16
C THR A 130 -5.80 2.56 -5.85
N VAL A 131 -6.75 3.47 -5.81
CA VAL A 131 -6.66 4.82 -6.35
C VAL A 131 -6.92 5.81 -5.23
N ILE A 132 -5.95 6.66 -4.97
CA ILE A 132 -6.04 7.74 -3.98
C ILE A 132 -5.95 9.06 -4.73
N GLY A 133 -7.03 9.84 -4.67
CA GLY A 133 -7.05 11.21 -5.18
C GLY A 133 -6.40 12.16 -4.18
N LEU A 134 -5.45 12.93 -4.65
CA LEU A 134 -4.72 13.94 -3.88
C LEU A 134 -5.04 15.33 -4.44
N ARG A 135 -4.69 16.35 -3.70
CA ARG A 135 -5.03 17.74 -4.04
C ARG A 135 -4.56 18.16 -5.44
N ASP A 136 -3.39 17.72 -5.84
CA ASP A 136 -2.77 18.07 -7.13
C ASP A 136 -1.68 17.05 -7.52
N ALA A 137 -1.18 17.18 -8.75
CA ALA A 137 -0.13 16.31 -9.28
C ALA A 137 1.21 16.40 -8.51
N SER A 138 1.49 17.53 -7.85
CA SER A 138 2.69 17.69 -7.01
C SER A 138 2.57 16.85 -5.74
N ALA A 139 1.39 16.87 -5.10
CA ALA A 139 1.07 16.05 -3.94
C ALA A 139 1.14 14.56 -4.29
N ALA A 140 0.57 14.14 -5.42
CA ALA A 140 0.64 12.76 -5.90
C ALA A 140 2.09 12.32 -6.16
N SER A 141 2.88 13.15 -6.80
CA SER A 141 4.30 12.89 -7.04
C SER A 141 5.11 12.80 -5.74
N ALA A 142 4.80 13.64 -4.75
CA ALA A 142 5.42 13.59 -3.43
C ALA A 142 5.05 12.30 -2.69
N ALA A 143 3.77 11.92 -2.68
CA ALA A 143 3.28 10.67 -2.11
C ALA A 143 3.94 9.44 -2.75
N ALA A 144 4.02 9.40 -4.08
CA ALA A 144 4.71 8.33 -4.79
C ALA A 144 6.21 8.25 -4.47
N ARG A 145 6.89 9.39 -4.26
CA ARG A 145 8.28 9.40 -3.79
C ARG A 145 8.41 8.84 -2.39
N THR A 146 7.54 9.23 -1.46
CA THR A 146 7.52 8.72 -0.09
C THR A 146 7.27 7.21 -0.08
N ALA A 147 6.27 6.74 -0.82
CA ALA A 147 6.00 5.32 -0.96
C ALA A 147 7.20 4.54 -1.55
N ARG A 148 7.97 5.14 -2.47
CA ARG A 148 9.19 4.53 -3.04
C ARG A 148 10.32 4.37 -2.05
N THR A 149 10.40 5.20 -1.03
CA THR A 149 11.45 5.14 0.00
C THR A 149 11.07 4.26 1.19
N ALA A 150 9.83 3.86 1.31
CA ALA A 150 9.38 2.96 2.37
C ALA A 150 10.18 1.64 2.33
N ARG A 151 10.60 1.17 3.51
CA ARG A 151 11.37 -0.06 3.64
C ARG A 151 10.44 -1.19 4.04
N CYS A 152 10.32 -2.17 3.17
CA CYS A 152 9.61 -3.40 3.47
C CYS A 152 10.59 -4.36 4.16
N SER A 153 10.44 -4.56 5.46
CA SER A 153 11.42 -5.28 6.29
C SER A 153 10.92 -6.63 6.80
N ARG A 154 9.69 -6.98 6.52
CA ARG A 154 9.12 -8.22 7.03
C ARG A 154 9.47 -9.39 6.13
N ASN A 155 9.94 -10.45 6.73
CA ASN A 155 10.29 -11.69 6.05
C ASN A 155 9.32 -12.83 6.34
N ASP A 156 8.60 -12.76 7.46
CA ASP A 156 7.68 -13.81 7.90
C ASP A 156 6.23 -13.31 7.79
N PHE A 157 5.38 -14.15 7.24
CA PHE A 157 3.95 -13.88 7.11
C PHE A 157 3.16 -15.18 7.34
N ARG A 158 1.92 -14.99 7.77
CA ARG A 158 1.00 -16.10 8.01
C ARG A 158 0.11 -16.27 6.79
N LEU A 159 0.20 -17.41 6.15
CA LEU A 159 -0.81 -17.87 5.22
C LEU A 159 -1.90 -18.60 6.00
N ASN A 160 -3.10 -18.71 5.44
CA ASN A 160 -4.19 -19.50 6.03
C ASN A 160 -3.81 -20.96 6.32
N ILE A 161 -2.71 -21.42 5.79
CA ILE A 161 -2.16 -22.77 5.81
C ILE A 161 -0.84 -22.88 6.56
N GLY A 162 -0.34 -21.81 7.19
CA GLY A 162 0.87 -21.85 7.99
C GLY A 162 1.78 -20.65 7.83
N MET A 163 2.97 -20.73 8.41
CA MET A 163 3.98 -19.68 8.35
C MET A 163 4.86 -19.86 7.11
N ALA A 164 5.11 -18.78 6.42
CA ALA A 164 6.01 -18.73 5.30
C ALA A 164 6.99 -17.55 5.43
N THR A 165 8.15 -17.68 4.78
CA THR A 165 9.13 -16.61 4.69
C THR A 165 9.22 -16.13 3.25
N ALA A 166 9.19 -14.83 3.03
CA ALA A 166 9.33 -14.24 1.71
C ALA A 166 10.65 -13.49 1.56
N ARG A 167 11.20 -13.55 0.35
CA ARG A 167 12.26 -12.66 -0.10
C ARG A 167 11.62 -11.46 -0.77
N TRP A 168 11.90 -10.29 -0.23
CA TRP A 168 11.44 -9.02 -0.73
C TRP A 168 12.46 -8.39 -1.66
N ALA A 169 11.99 -7.81 -2.75
CA ALA A 169 12.78 -7.00 -3.64
C ALA A 169 11.99 -5.75 -4.05
N ALA A 170 12.69 -4.62 -4.16
CA ALA A 170 12.10 -3.39 -4.64
C ALA A 170 13.00 -2.72 -5.67
N ARG A 171 12.42 -2.20 -6.74
CA ARG A 171 13.14 -1.47 -7.78
C ARG A 171 12.29 -0.36 -8.38
N THR A 172 12.93 0.65 -8.90
CA THR A 172 12.27 1.65 -9.72
C THR A 172 12.19 1.15 -11.17
N MET A 173 11.06 1.39 -11.82
CA MET A 173 10.86 1.12 -13.23
C MET A 173 10.05 2.25 -13.87
N THR A 174 9.96 2.26 -15.20
CA THR A 174 9.19 3.25 -15.96
C THR A 174 7.99 2.56 -16.60
N ILE A 175 6.82 3.19 -16.49
CA ILE A 175 5.58 2.77 -17.15
C ILE A 175 5.13 3.94 -18.03
N GLY A 176 5.30 3.82 -19.35
CA GLY A 176 5.19 4.96 -20.25
C GLY A 176 6.23 6.02 -19.87
N SER A 177 5.78 7.24 -19.53
CA SER A 177 6.62 8.33 -19.01
C SER A 177 6.68 8.40 -17.47
N THR A 178 5.95 7.54 -16.78
CA THR A 178 5.76 7.60 -15.33
C THR A 178 6.75 6.71 -14.60
N SER A 179 7.41 7.26 -13.57
CA SER A 179 8.27 6.49 -12.67
C SER A 179 7.44 5.75 -11.65
N ALA A 180 7.59 4.44 -11.59
CA ALA A 180 6.90 3.55 -10.68
C ALA A 180 7.88 2.80 -9.76
N ARG A 181 7.44 2.45 -8.55
CA ARG A 181 8.11 1.48 -7.71
C ARG A 181 7.44 0.12 -7.92
N LEU A 182 8.23 -0.87 -8.28
CA LEU A 182 7.84 -2.26 -8.21
C LEU A 182 8.40 -2.87 -6.93
N THR A 183 7.55 -3.44 -6.11
CA THR A 183 7.90 -4.29 -4.97
C THR A 183 7.41 -5.69 -5.26
N THR A 184 8.23 -6.71 -4.97
CA THR A 184 7.87 -8.12 -5.13
C THR A 184 8.15 -8.88 -3.85
N ALA A 185 7.31 -9.88 -3.56
CA ALA A 185 7.54 -10.84 -2.51
C ALA A 185 7.52 -12.26 -3.09
N THR A 186 8.65 -12.96 -2.98
CA THR A 186 8.82 -14.34 -3.45
C THR A 186 8.93 -15.26 -2.25
N VAL A 187 8.09 -16.26 -2.15
CA VAL A 187 8.16 -17.25 -1.08
C VAL A 187 9.49 -17.98 -1.16
N SER A 188 10.33 -17.84 -0.14
CA SER A 188 11.65 -18.48 -0.07
C SER A 188 11.65 -19.76 0.78
N ARG A 189 10.70 -19.86 1.71
CA ARG A 189 10.57 -21.02 2.60
C ARG A 189 9.14 -21.14 3.10
N VAL A 190 8.63 -22.35 3.13
CA VAL A 190 7.40 -22.73 3.83
C VAL A 190 7.76 -23.68 4.93
N ASN A 191 7.20 -23.50 6.13
CA ASN A 191 7.45 -24.43 7.23
C ASN A 191 6.94 -25.84 6.85
N PRO A 192 7.77 -26.89 6.90
CA PRO A 192 7.40 -28.24 6.51
C PRO A 192 6.16 -28.77 7.27
N GLU A 193 6.03 -28.42 8.55
CA GLU A 193 4.87 -28.80 9.37
C GLU A 193 3.57 -28.16 8.90
N SER A 194 3.68 -27.06 8.15
CA SER A 194 2.57 -26.32 7.56
C SER A 194 2.39 -26.62 6.06
N ALA A 195 3.36 -27.29 5.44
CA ALA A 195 3.39 -27.55 4.01
C ALA A 195 2.63 -28.82 3.62
N GLU A 196 2.31 -29.70 4.58
CA GLU A 196 1.42 -30.83 4.34
C GLU A 196 0.04 -30.29 4.02
N GLY A 197 -0.24 -30.08 2.74
CA GLY A 197 -1.51 -29.56 2.25
C GLY A 197 -1.45 -28.20 1.55
N MET A 198 -0.27 -27.62 1.34
CA MET A 198 -0.15 -26.44 0.48
C MET A 198 -0.31 -26.83 -0.99
N PRO A 199 -1.51 -26.64 -1.59
CA PRO A 199 -1.71 -26.99 -2.98
C PRO A 199 -1.09 -25.98 -3.96
N PHE A 200 -0.55 -24.84 -3.46
CA PHE A 200 -0.08 -23.74 -4.29
C PHE A 200 1.06 -22.93 -3.64
N LEU A 201 1.89 -22.30 -4.48
CA LEU A 201 2.89 -21.30 -4.11
C LEU A 201 2.32 -19.90 -4.40
N PRO A 202 2.39 -18.96 -3.46
CA PRO A 202 2.09 -17.57 -3.72
C PRO A 202 3.31 -16.81 -4.24
N GLY A 203 3.06 -15.86 -5.14
CA GLY A 203 4.02 -14.83 -5.55
C GLY A 203 3.29 -13.50 -5.68
N ASP A 204 3.90 -12.43 -5.23
CA ASP A 204 3.26 -11.13 -5.15
C ASP A 204 4.09 -10.04 -5.82
N ALA A 205 3.40 -9.10 -6.45
CA ALA A 205 4.00 -7.92 -7.06
C ALA A 205 3.07 -6.71 -6.92
N ARG A 206 3.62 -5.59 -6.44
CA ARG A 206 2.90 -4.33 -6.32
C ARG A 206 3.65 -3.22 -7.05
N LEU A 207 2.91 -2.46 -7.84
CA LEU A 207 3.35 -1.25 -8.50
C LEU A 207 2.68 -0.03 -7.90
N ILE A 208 3.49 1.00 -7.56
CA ILE A 208 3.01 2.26 -7.00
C ILE A 208 3.55 3.40 -7.87
N PHE A 209 2.68 4.28 -8.32
CA PHE A 209 3.04 5.41 -9.17
C PHE A 209 2.04 6.57 -9.04
N ALA A 210 2.51 7.78 -9.39
CA ALA A 210 1.65 8.94 -9.55
C ALA A 210 1.18 9.05 -11.00
N HIS A 211 -0.10 9.44 -11.19
CA HIS A 211 -0.68 9.71 -12.50
C HIS A 211 -1.59 10.95 -12.42
N GLY A 212 -1.09 12.10 -12.84
CA GLY A 212 -1.71 13.37 -12.51
C GLY A 212 -1.82 13.57 -11.00
N SER A 213 -2.98 13.94 -10.50
CA SER A 213 -3.27 14.09 -9.07
C SER A 213 -3.59 12.76 -8.35
N LEU A 214 -3.41 11.62 -9.02
CA LEU A 214 -3.68 10.30 -8.46
C LEU A 214 -2.41 9.61 -7.97
N LEU A 215 -2.48 8.98 -6.80
CA LEU A 215 -1.57 7.91 -6.39
C LEU A 215 -2.26 6.57 -6.67
N ILE A 216 -1.65 5.76 -7.52
CA ILE A 216 -2.23 4.48 -7.95
C ILE A 216 -1.33 3.34 -7.49
N SER A 217 -1.94 2.32 -6.92
CA SER A 217 -1.31 1.04 -6.60
C SER A 217 -2.00 -0.08 -7.37
N VAL A 218 -1.21 -0.90 -8.03
CA VAL A 218 -1.65 -2.13 -8.70
C VAL A 218 -0.90 -3.29 -8.08
N GLU A 219 -1.62 -4.18 -7.45
CA GLU A 219 -1.08 -5.39 -6.81
C GLU A 219 -1.62 -6.62 -7.51
N ALA A 220 -0.76 -7.58 -7.74
CA ALA A 220 -1.11 -8.89 -8.25
C ALA A 220 -0.55 -9.97 -7.32
N LEU A 221 -1.43 -10.79 -6.79
CA LEU A 221 -1.09 -11.95 -5.98
C LEU A 221 -1.43 -13.21 -6.78
N THR A 222 -0.40 -13.91 -7.22
CA THR A 222 -0.53 -15.10 -8.08
C THR A 222 -0.27 -16.35 -7.27
N PHE A 223 -1.09 -17.37 -7.50
CA PHE A 223 -0.97 -18.69 -6.90
C PHE A 223 -0.77 -19.74 -7.97
N TRP A 224 0.14 -20.68 -7.73
CA TRP A 224 0.38 -21.81 -8.64
C TRP A 224 0.75 -23.07 -7.87
N SER A 225 0.51 -24.22 -8.49
CA SER A 225 0.90 -25.51 -7.91
C SER A 225 2.42 -25.64 -7.80
N PRO A 226 2.97 -26.01 -6.62
CA PRO A 226 4.41 -26.21 -6.45
C PRO A 226 4.96 -27.40 -7.29
N LYS A 227 4.10 -28.23 -7.82
CA LYS A 227 4.48 -29.33 -8.72
C LYS A 227 4.74 -28.86 -10.15
N LEU A 228 4.26 -27.67 -10.51
CA LEU A 228 4.23 -27.17 -11.89
C LEU A 228 5.10 -25.93 -12.09
N SER A 229 5.49 -25.27 -11.01
CA SER A 229 6.18 -24.00 -11.10
C SER A 229 7.12 -23.77 -9.91
N THR A 230 8.04 -22.85 -10.05
CA THR A 230 8.88 -22.36 -8.98
C THR A 230 8.30 -21.09 -8.36
N ALA A 231 8.70 -20.75 -7.13
CA ALA A 231 8.30 -19.51 -6.48
C ALA A 231 8.74 -18.27 -7.29
N ALA A 232 9.86 -18.36 -8.02
CA ALA A 232 10.34 -17.29 -8.89
C ALA A 232 9.42 -17.08 -10.09
N ASP A 233 8.95 -18.17 -10.74
CA ASP A 233 8.04 -18.11 -11.88
C ASP A 233 6.69 -17.53 -11.48
N VAL A 234 6.17 -17.93 -10.30
CA VAL A 234 4.91 -17.40 -9.76
C VAL A 234 5.01 -15.91 -9.50
N THR A 235 6.13 -15.45 -8.90
CA THR A 235 6.38 -14.03 -8.68
C THR A 235 6.56 -13.26 -9.99
N ALA A 236 7.19 -13.86 -10.99
CA ALA A 236 7.34 -13.26 -12.32
C ALA A 236 5.98 -13.08 -13.01
N THR A 237 5.07 -14.05 -12.89
CA THR A 237 3.70 -13.96 -13.39
C THR A 237 2.93 -12.84 -12.69
N ALA A 238 3.02 -12.73 -11.37
CA ALA A 238 2.42 -11.63 -10.60
C ALA A 238 2.95 -10.27 -11.10
N GLN A 239 4.27 -10.14 -11.27
CA GLN A 239 4.90 -8.94 -11.79
C GLN A 239 4.41 -8.58 -13.21
N GLU A 240 4.30 -9.55 -14.10
CA GLU A 240 3.79 -9.34 -15.46
C GLU A 240 2.36 -8.82 -15.45
N LYS A 241 1.47 -9.44 -14.67
CA LYS A 241 0.08 -9.02 -14.54
C LYS A 241 -0.04 -7.61 -13.98
N ALA A 242 0.65 -7.30 -12.87
CA ALA A 242 0.65 -5.96 -12.29
C ALA A 242 1.19 -4.90 -13.28
N THR A 243 2.29 -5.19 -13.98
CA THR A 243 2.90 -4.26 -14.95
C THR A 243 2.02 -4.04 -16.17
N SER A 244 1.39 -5.09 -16.68
CA SER A 244 0.48 -5.00 -17.83
C SER A 244 -0.72 -4.11 -17.51
N LEU A 245 -1.38 -4.34 -16.36
CA LEU A 245 -2.52 -3.53 -15.94
C LEU A 245 -2.11 -2.07 -15.65
N ALA A 246 -1.02 -1.84 -14.93
CA ALA A 246 -0.52 -0.48 -14.67
C ALA A 246 -0.19 0.26 -15.98
N THR A 247 0.37 -0.43 -16.97
CA THR A 247 0.65 0.13 -18.31
C THR A 247 -0.65 0.50 -19.02
N ALA A 248 -1.66 -0.37 -18.95
CA ALA A 248 -2.97 -0.09 -19.53
C ALA A 248 -3.64 1.13 -18.88
N ILE A 249 -3.56 1.24 -17.56
CA ILE A 249 -4.08 2.41 -16.81
C ILE A 249 -3.40 3.70 -17.29
N VAL A 250 -2.06 3.75 -17.29
CA VAL A 250 -1.30 4.96 -17.69
C VAL A 250 -1.61 5.39 -19.14
N ARG A 251 -1.91 4.43 -20.02
CA ARG A 251 -2.22 4.72 -21.43
C ARG A 251 -3.66 5.16 -21.67
N THR A 252 -4.59 4.68 -20.86
CA THR A 252 -6.04 4.83 -21.14
C THR A 252 -6.69 5.86 -20.26
N VAL A 253 -6.26 5.97 -19.01
CA VAL A 253 -6.80 6.92 -18.05
C VAL A 253 -6.15 8.29 -18.29
N PRO A 254 -6.93 9.35 -18.52
CA PRO A 254 -6.40 10.71 -18.57
C PRO A 254 -5.74 11.07 -17.23
N ALA A 255 -4.60 11.73 -17.27
CA ALA A 255 -3.97 12.23 -16.06
C ALA A 255 -4.76 13.48 -15.58
N PRO A 256 -5.46 13.42 -14.44
CA PRO A 256 -6.15 14.58 -13.92
C PRO A 256 -5.14 15.62 -13.42
N GLY A 257 -5.51 16.90 -13.57
CA GLY A 257 -4.66 18.05 -13.20
C GLY A 257 -4.41 18.20 -11.70
#